data_d71ecf22e823615c5d2de14cc96793a9
#
_entry.id   d71ecf22e823615c5d2de14cc96793a9
#
_cell.length_a   1.000
_cell.length_b   1.000
_cell.length_c   1.000
_cell.angle_alpha   90.00
_cell.angle_beta   90.00
_cell.angle_gamma   90.00
#
_symmetry.space_group_name_H-M   'P 1'
#
loop_
_entity.id
_entity.type
_entity.pdbx_description
1 polymer ?
#
loop_
_entity_poly.entity_id
_entity_poly.type
_entity_poly.pdbx_seq_one_letter_code
_entity_poly.pdbx_strand_id
1 'polypeptide(L)'
;RLTDFELQTGRISPSWGERQDSRLAKLMLEVFAEQNGQPMRMATIHAGLECSWHLQKNPQLDIVSIGTNNNDIHSPSETLELDTVAPQVKLIAEVLCRI
;
A
#
# COMPACT_ATOMS: atom_id res chain seq x y z
N ARG A 1 38.53 -1.11 -7.40
CA ARG A 1 37.33 -1.37 -8.18
C ARG A 1 37.56 -2.52 -9.15
N LEU A 2 36.50 -3.28 -9.38
CA LEU A 2 36.60 -4.51 -10.16
C LEU A 2 36.20 -4.36 -11.63
N THR A 3 35.67 -3.18 -12.03
CA THR A 3 35.16 -2.90 -13.37
C THR A 3 35.52 -1.50 -13.80
N ASP A 4 35.41 -1.22 -15.09
CA ASP A 4 35.59 0.14 -15.66
C ASP A 4 34.29 0.98 -15.56
N PHE A 5 33.33 0.54 -14.77
CA PHE A 5 32.10 1.27 -14.53
C PHE A 5 32.27 2.31 -13.42
N GLU A 6 31.74 3.48 -13.65
CA GLU A 6 31.60 4.54 -12.65
C GLU A 6 30.22 4.42 -11.99
N LEU A 7 30.20 4.40 -10.65
CA LEU A 7 28.95 4.41 -9.89
C LEU A 7 28.52 5.85 -9.64
N GLN A 8 27.38 6.23 -10.18
CA GLN A 8 26.73 7.49 -9.87
C GLN A 8 25.52 7.22 -9.00
N THR A 9 25.50 7.79 -7.79
CA THR A 9 24.37 7.70 -6.87
C THR A 9 23.51 8.95 -6.98
N GLY A 10 22.22 8.73 -7.25
CA GLY A 10 21.21 9.78 -7.28
C GLY A 10 20.41 9.85 -5.99
N ARG A 11 19.19 10.33 -6.10
CA ARG A 11 18.24 10.40 -5.00
C ARG A 11 17.83 9.00 -4.55
N ILE A 12 17.99 8.71 -3.27
CA ILE A 12 17.58 7.44 -2.67
C ILE A 12 16.16 7.58 -2.12
N SER A 13 15.26 6.69 -2.55
CA SER A 13 13.91 6.61 -2.00
C SER A 13 13.94 5.90 -0.65
N PRO A 14 13.19 6.40 0.36
CA PRO A 14 13.11 5.74 1.65
C PRO A 14 12.39 4.39 1.54
N SER A 15 12.79 3.44 2.38
CA SER A 15 12.06 2.20 2.56
C SER A 15 10.85 2.40 3.46
N TRP A 16 9.86 1.52 3.30
CA TRP A 16 8.70 1.44 4.17
C TRP A 16 8.43 -0.02 4.50
N GLY A 17 8.48 -0.36 5.79
CA GLY A 17 8.21 -1.69 6.29
C GLY A 17 6.86 -1.78 7.00
N GLU A 18 6.37 -3.00 7.14
CA GLU A 18 5.16 -3.28 7.89
C GLU A 18 5.33 -2.85 9.37
N ARG A 19 4.31 -2.19 9.89
CA ARG A 19 4.20 -1.84 11.29
C ARG A 19 3.29 -2.84 12.01
N GLN A 20 3.87 -3.66 12.88
CA GLN A 20 3.14 -4.73 13.57
C GLN A 20 2.07 -4.23 14.54
N ASP A 21 2.18 -3.01 15.06
CA ASP A 21 1.25 -2.39 15.97
C ASP A 21 0.23 -1.46 15.29
N SER A 22 0.13 -1.50 13.96
CA SER A 22 -0.81 -0.66 13.20
C SER A 22 -2.26 -0.92 13.61
N ARG A 23 -2.87 0.11 14.19
CA ARG A 23 -4.31 0.09 14.53
C ARG A 23 -5.16 0.19 13.29
N LEU A 24 -4.73 0.98 12.31
CA LEU A 24 -5.43 1.15 11.03
C LEU A 24 -5.47 -0.17 10.25
N ALA A 25 -4.35 -0.89 10.18
CA ALA A 25 -4.30 -2.18 9.51
C ALA A 25 -5.24 -3.20 10.17
N LYS A 26 -5.23 -3.29 11.51
CA LYS A 26 -6.12 -4.19 12.25
C LYS A 26 -7.59 -3.89 12.01
N LEU A 27 -7.98 -2.62 12.09
CA LEU A 27 -9.35 -2.19 11.82
C LEU A 27 -9.77 -2.50 10.38
N MET A 28 -8.89 -2.26 9.42
CA MET A 28 -9.16 -2.55 8.01
C MET A 28 -9.36 -4.04 7.75
N LEU A 29 -8.54 -4.91 8.34
CA LEU A 29 -8.69 -6.35 8.26
C LEU A 29 -10.02 -6.84 8.84
N GLU A 30 -10.41 -6.28 9.99
CA GLU A 30 -11.67 -6.60 10.67
C GLU A 30 -12.88 -6.21 9.79
N VAL A 31 -12.92 -4.96 9.33
CA VAL A 31 -14.01 -4.47 8.47
C VAL A 31 -14.10 -5.26 7.16
N PHE A 32 -12.96 -5.56 6.55
CA PHE A 32 -12.94 -6.35 5.32
C PHE A 32 -13.53 -7.75 5.54
N ALA A 33 -13.13 -8.43 6.62
CA ALA A 33 -13.65 -9.76 6.96
C ALA A 33 -15.17 -9.74 7.22
N GLU A 34 -15.67 -8.71 7.92
CA GLU A 34 -17.10 -8.52 8.14
C GLU A 34 -17.87 -8.31 6.83
N GLN A 35 -17.33 -7.51 5.91
CA GLN A 35 -17.98 -7.19 4.65
C GLN A 35 -17.95 -8.33 3.63
N ASN A 36 -16.91 -9.17 3.66
CA ASN A 36 -16.65 -10.17 2.63
C ASN A 36 -16.74 -11.63 3.10
N GLY A 37 -16.85 -11.87 4.40
CA GLY A 37 -16.92 -13.22 4.99
C GLY A 37 -15.62 -14.01 4.88
N GLN A 38 -14.51 -13.36 4.55
CA GLN A 38 -13.18 -13.97 4.42
C GLN A 38 -12.08 -12.97 4.79
N PRO A 39 -10.91 -13.44 5.26
CA PRO A 39 -9.83 -12.57 5.65
C PRO A 39 -9.20 -11.85 4.45
N MET A 40 -8.80 -10.61 4.66
CA MET A 40 -7.99 -9.85 3.72
C MET A 40 -6.54 -10.31 3.80
N ARG A 41 -5.86 -10.40 2.65
CA ARG A 41 -4.41 -10.61 2.63
C ARG A 41 -3.67 -9.30 2.81
N MET A 42 -2.73 -9.32 3.74
CA MET A 42 -1.68 -8.30 3.81
C MET A 42 -0.41 -8.84 3.16
N ALA A 43 0.30 -7.99 2.46
CA ALA A 43 1.57 -8.33 1.84
C ALA A 43 2.54 -7.16 1.91
N THR A 44 3.80 -7.48 2.07
CA THR A 44 4.90 -6.54 1.84
C THR A 44 5.43 -6.78 0.43
N ILE A 45 5.59 -5.72 -0.32
CA ILE A 45 6.09 -5.78 -1.70
C ILE A 45 7.37 -4.96 -1.85
N HIS A 46 8.22 -5.38 -2.77
CA HIS A 46 9.42 -4.63 -3.15
C HIS A 46 9.07 -3.60 -4.24
N ALA A 47 8.39 -2.55 -3.82
CA ALA A 47 8.01 -1.44 -4.70
C ALA A 47 8.14 -0.11 -3.97
N GLY A 48 8.44 0.95 -4.72
CA GLY A 48 8.41 2.31 -4.20
C GLY A 48 6.98 2.81 -4.11
N LEU A 49 6.60 3.34 -2.95
CA LEU A 49 5.29 3.94 -2.70
C LEU A 49 5.44 5.31 -2.08
N GLU A 50 4.53 6.20 -2.39
CA GLU A 50 4.48 7.56 -1.82
C GLU A 50 4.37 7.55 -0.29
N CYS A 51 3.77 6.52 0.28
CA CYS A 51 3.66 6.32 1.73
C CYS A 51 5.00 6.37 2.45
N SER A 52 6.07 5.89 1.82
CA SER A 52 7.42 5.93 2.38
C SER A 52 7.92 7.36 2.61
N TRP A 53 7.59 8.30 1.73
CA TRP A 53 7.94 9.71 1.87
C TRP A 53 7.16 10.40 3.00
N HIS A 54 5.88 10.08 3.15
CA HIS A 54 5.07 10.57 4.27
C HIS A 54 5.61 10.07 5.60
N LEU A 55 5.93 8.78 5.66
CA LEU A 55 6.48 8.16 6.88
C LEU A 55 7.87 8.70 7.23
N GLN A 56 8.69 9.03 6.22
CA GLN A 56 9.99 9.69 6.45
C GLN A 56 9.82 11.07 7.10
N LYS A 57 8.77 11.81 6.71
CA LYS A 57 8.46 13.13 7.29
C LYS A 57 7.86 13.04 8.68
N ASN A 58 7.03 12.04 8.90
CA ASN A 58 6.39 11.79 10.20
C ASN A 58 6.40 10.29 10.51
N PRO A 59 7.44 9.81 11.24
CA PRO A 59 7.57 8.39 11.59
C PRO A 59 6.45 7.84 12.49
N GLN A 60 5.63 8.70 13.08
CA GLN A 60 4.50 8.30 13.92
C GLN A 60 3.21 8.01 13.14
N LEU A 61 3.19 8.28 11.85
CA LEU A 61 2.03 7.97 11.02
C LEU A 61 1.76 6.47 10.98
N ASP A 62 0.49 6.13 11.12
CA ASP A 62 -0.01 4.78 10.87
C ASP A 62 -0.59 4.76 9.44
N ILE A 63 0.10 4.09 8.54
CA ILE A 63 -0.19 4.13 7.11
C ILE A 63 -0.44 2.72 6.58
N VAL A 64 -1.50 2.58 5.80
CA VAL A 64 -1.83 1.38 5.04
C VAL A 64 -2.04 1.77 3.58
N SER A 65 -1.47 1.01 2.67
CA SER A 65 -1.72 1.14 1.24
C SER A 65 -2.73 0.10 0.81
N ILE A 66 -3.78 0.53 0.17
CA ILE A 66 -4.80 -0.32 -0.42
C ILE A 66 -5.13 0.20 -1.82
N GLY A 67 -5.67 -0.65 -2.65
CA GLY A 67 -6.06 -0.25 -4.00
C GLY A 67 -7.04 -1.21 -4.62
N THR A 68 -7.63 -0.76 -5.72
CA THR A 68 -8.41 -1.58 -6.63
C THR A 68 -7.50 -2.54 -7.39
N ASN A 69 -8.06 -3.60 -7.95
CA ASN A 69 -7.28 -4.50 -8.79
C ASN A 69 -6.94 -3.83 -10.12
N ASN A 70 -5.68 -3.86 -10.45
CA ASN A 70 -5.16 -3.39 -11.72
C ASN A 70 -4.15 -4.39 -12.28
N ASN A 71 -4.00 -4.38 -13.59
CA ASN A 71 -3.09 -5.27 -14.29
C ASN A 71 -2.16 -4.42 -15.17
N ASP A 72 -0.96 -4.93 -15.40
CA ASP A 72 0.05 -4.34 -16.28
C ASP A 72 0.35 -2.86 -15.97
N ILE A 73 0.42 -2.52 -14.67
CA ILE A 73 0.71 -1.16 -14.23
C ILE A 73 2.00 -0.62 -14.83
N HIS A 74 2.00 0.68 -15.14
CA HIS A 74 3.11 1.38 -15.79
C HIS A 74 3.40 0.89 -17.21
N SER A 75 2.41 0.33 -17.88
CA SER A 75 2.51 -0.09 -19.28
C SER A 75 1.38 0.50 -20.15
N PRO A 76 1.53 0.49 -21.49
CA PRO A 76 0.44 0.89 -22.38
C PRO A 76 -0.79 -0.01 -22.30
N SER A 77 -0.65 -1.20 -21.71
CA SER A 77 -1.72 -2.20 -21.53
C SER A 77 -2.38 -2.11 -20.16
N GLU A 78 -2.07 -1.11 -19.37
CA GLU A 78 -2.60 -0.96 -18.01
C GLU A 78 -4.13 -0.96 -18.01
N THR A 79 -4.71 -1.78 -17.13
CA THR A 79 -6.15 -1.90 -16.96
C THR A 79 -6.56 -1.87 -15.50
N LEU A 80 -7.77 -1.39 -15.25
CA LEU A 80 -8.42 -1.37 -13.96
C LEU A 80 -9.65 -2.29 -13.97
N GLU A 81 -9.75 -3.16 -12.97
CA GLU A 81 -10.95 -3.97 -12.75
C GLU A 81 -12.02 -3.14 -12.06
N LEU A 82 -12.98 -2.63 -12.81
CA LEU A 82 -14.02 -1.71 -12.31
C LEU A 82 -14.86 -2.31 -11.19
N ASP A 83 -15.09 -3.62 -11.19
CA ASP A 83 -15.85 -4.31 -10.14
C ASP A 83 -15.22 -4.20 -8.75
N THR A 84 -13.93 -3.87 -8.67
CA THR A 84 -13.20 -3.72 -7.41
C THR A 84 -13.29 -2.32 -6.81
N VAL A 85 -13.81 -1.35 -7.55
CA VAL A 85 -13.90 0.06 -7.10
C VAL A 85 -14.95 0.24 -6.00
N ALA A 86 -16.18 -0.22 -6.22
CA ALA A 86 -17.25 -0.05 -5.24
C ALA A 86 -16.98 -0.75 -3.90
N PRO A 87 -16.49 -2.01 -3.87
CA PRO A 87 -16.06 -2.65 -2.61
C PRO A 87 -14.95 -1.89 -1.89
N GLN A 88 -14.02 -1.32 -2.63
CA GLN A 88 -12.93 -0.50 -2.06
C GLN A 88 -13.47 0.74 -1.36
N VAL A 89 -14.39 1.47 -2.02
CA VAL A 89 -15.03 2.67 -1.43
C VAL A 89 -15.81 2.30 -0.18
N LYS A 90 -16.56 1.18 -0.20
CA LYS A 90 -17.31 0.70 0.94
C LYS A 90 -16.41 0.37 2.13
N LEU A 91 -15.29 -0.28 1.88
CA LEU A 91 -14.28 -0.59 2.91
C LEU A 91 -13.75 0.68 3.56
N ILE A 92 -13.30 1.64 2.75
CA ILE A 92 -12.75 2.91 3.24
C ILE A 92 -13.78 3.69 4.06
N ALA A 93 -15.02 3.80 3.55
CA ALA A 93 -16.08 4.52 4.24
C ALA A 93 -16.36 3.94 5.64
N GLU A 94 -16.46 2.62 5.77
CA GLU A 94 -16.69 1.97 7.05
C GLU A 94 -15.51 2.13 8.01
N VAL A 95 -14.28 2.00 7.51
CA VAL A 95 -13.07 2.24 8.31
C VAL A 95 -13.05 3.67 8.85
N LEU A 96 -13.36 4.66 8.01
CA LEU A 96 -13.42 6.07 8.43
C LEU A 96 -14.50 6.32 9.49
N CYS A 97 -15.62 5.61 9.43
CA CYS A 97 -16.68 5.72 10.44
C CYS A 97 -16.26 5.16 11.81
N ARG A 98 -15.29 4.27 11.85
CA ARG A 98 -14.87 3.58 13.09
C ARG A 98 -13.56 4.14 13.70
N ILE A 99 -12.90 5.05 13.00
CA ILE A 99 -11.68 5.71 13.51
C ILE A 99 -12.01 6.66 14.67
#